data_a243a7853a463da66b0eb4cac14f8905
#
_entry.id   a243a7853a463da66b0eb4cac14f8905
#
_cell.length_a   1.000
_cell.length_b   1.000
_cell.length_c   1.000
_cell.angle_alpha   90.00
_cell.angle_beta   90.00
_cell.angle_gamma   90.00
#
_symmetry.space_group_name_H-M   'P 1'
#
loop_
_entity.id
_entity.type
_entity.pdbx_description
1 polymer ?
#
loop_
_entity_poly.entity_id
_entity_poly.type
_entity_poly.pdbx_seq_one_letter_code
_entity_poly.pdbx_strand_id
1 'polypeptide(L)'
;MEGLDTGDGYAVRDVGLADEGSMRVDWARSRMPVLAALRAEAERTKPLAGMRVAGCLHVTKETAVLVETIAAAGAELSWSGCNPLSTQDDVAAWLAREGYSVYAWHGQSVDDFYWCIDKTLEFKPTLTLDDGADLIVRVHGERSEYADGVLGGTEETTTGVHRLRAMAAAGDLKYPVIAVNDAVTKWDFDLSLIHI
;
A
#
# COMPACT_ATOMS: atom_id res chain seq x y z
N MET A 1 18.16 10.28 5.08
CA MET A 1 18.22 8.82 5.37
C MET A 1 19.19 8.46 6.51
N GLU A 2 19.72 9.43 7.22
CA GLU A 2 20.56 9.21 8.40
C GLU A 2 19.69 8.65 9.55
N GLY A 3 20.11 7.56 10.19
CA GLY A 3 19.35 6.95 11.32
C GLY A 3 18.19 6.03 10.91
N LEU A 4 18.22 5.46 9.70
CA LEU A 4 17.29 4.43 9.27
C LEU A 4 17.98 3.08 9.19
N ASP A 5 17.24 2.02 9.50
CA ASP A 5 17.64 0.65 9.18
C ASP A 5 17.24 0.33 7.74
N THR A 6 18.22 -0.09 6.95
CA THR A 6 18.04 -0.43 5.54
C THR A 6 18.58 -1.82 5.25
N GLY A 7 17.91 -2.54 4.36
CA GLY A 7 18.32 -3.87 3.93
C GLY A 7 17.82 -4.19 2.53
N ASP A 8 17.94 -5.45 2.14
CA ASP A 8 17.39 -5.91 0.89
C ASP A 8 15.85 -5.85 0.95
N GLY A 9 15.28 -4.96 0.17
CA GLY A 9 13.81 -4.77 0.10
C GLY A 9 13.20 -3.89 1.19
N TYR A 10 13.95 -3.22 2.07
CA TYR A 10 13.34 -2.33 3.05
C TYR A 10 14.19 -1.11 3.45
N ALA A 11 13.46 -0.07 3.90
CA ALA A 11 13.99 1.06 4.65
C ALA A 11 12.95 1.50 5.68
N VAL A 12 13.28 1.37 6.97
CA VAL A 12 12.39 1.63 8.10
C VAL A 12 13.12 2.40 9.20
N ARG A 13 12.41 2.93 10.18
CA ARG A 13 13.00 3.69 11.28
C ARG A 13 14.00 2.87 12.10
N ASP A 14 13.56 1.69 12.58
CA ASP A 14 14.31 0.82 13.47
C ASP A 14 13.67 -0.58 13.44
N VAL A 15 14.37 -1.58 12.94
CA VAL A 15 13.90 -2.98 12.88
C VAL A 15 13.71 -3.57 14.29
N GLY A 16 14.39 -3.03 15.29
CA GLY A 16 14.24 -3.46 16.69
C GLY A 16 12.83 -3.27 17.26
N LEU A 17 11.98 -2.43 16.64
CA LEU A 17 10.59 -2.21 17.04
C LEU A 17 9.63 -3.34 16.60
N ALA A 18 10.11 -4.33 15.85
CA ALA A 18 9.26 -5.34 15.23
C ALA A 18 8.44 -6.20 16.20
N ASP A 19 8.90 -6.41 17.44
CA ASP A 19 8.12 -7.17 18.44
C ASP A 19 6.87 -6.39 18.88
N GLU A 20 6.97 -5.07 19.04
CA GLU A 20 5.82 -4.22 19.33
C GLU A 20 4.84 -4.22 18.14
N GLY A 21 5.36 -4.12 16.93
CA GLY A 21 4.59 -4.22 15.70
C GLY A 21 3.83 -5.54 15.61
N SER A 22 4.47 -6.68 15.93
CA SER A 22 3.84 -8.00 15.94
C SER A 22 2.59 -8.03 16.83
N MET A 23 2.70 -7.54 18.07
CA MET A 23 1.57 -7.51 19.01
C MET A 23 0.41 -6.67 18.46
N ARG A 24 0.70 -5.53 17.82
CA ARG A 24 -0.32 -4.66 17.24
C ARG A 24 -0.99 -5.28 16.02
N VAL A 25 -0.22 -5.94 15.16
CA VAL A 25 -0.76 -6.65 13.98
C VAL A 25 -1.61 -7.84 14.41
N ASP A 26 -1.20 -8.61 15.41
CA ASP A 26 -2.00 -9.71 15.97
C ASP A 26 -3.33 -9.22 16.53
N TRP A 27 -3.31 -8.08 17.24
CA TRP A 27 -4.55 -7.46 17.72
C TRP A 27 -5.47 -7.05 16.57
N ALA A 28 -4.94 -6.38 15.52
CA ALA A 28 -5.71 -5.98 14.35
C ALA A 28 -6.31 -7.22 13.63
N ARG A 29 -5.48 -8.24 13.41
CA ARG A 29 -5.90 -9.50 12.76
C ARG A 29 -7.09 -10.14 13.47
N SER A 30 -7.13 -10.11 14.81
CA SER A 30 -8.25 -10.63 15.60
C SER A 30 -9.57 -9.85 15.43
N ARG A 31 -9.50 -8.63 14.87
CA ARG A 31 -10.65 -7.72 14.69
C ARG A 31 -11.08 -7.55 13.22
N MET A 32 -10.46 -8.29 12.30
CA MET A 32 -10.70 -8.19 10.86
C MET A 32 -11.22 -9.52 10.28
N PRO A 33 -12.43 -9.98 10.69
CA PRO A 33 -12.95 -11.30 10.33
C PRO A 33 -13.19 -11.46 8.82
N VAL A 34 -13.50 -10.38 8.10
CA VAL A 34 -13.68 -10.41 6.65
C VAL A 34 -12.34 -10.71 5.95
N LEU A 35 -11.26 -10.03 6.34
CA LEU A 35 -9.92 -10.33 5.80
C LEU A 35 -9.45 -11.73 6.20
N ALA A 36 -9.79 -12.22 7.40
CA ALA A 36 -9.48 -13.59 7.81
C ALA A 36 -10.15 -14.63 6.88
N ALA A 37 -11.42 -14.43 6.53
CA ALA A 37 -12.13 -15.28 5.60
C ALA A 37 -11.56 -15.22 4.17
N LEU A 38 -11.29 -14.01 3.69
CA LEU A 38 -10.67 -13.79 2.37
C LEU A 38 -9.26 -14.41 2.30
N ARG A 39 -8.47 -14.27 3.35
CA ARG A 39 -7.13 -14.88 3.43
C ARG A 39 -7.20 -16.41 3.34
N ALA A 40 -8.10 -17.04 4.10
CA ALA A 40 -8.26 -18.50 4.06
C ALA A 40 -8.66 -19.01 2.67
N GLU A 41 -9.51 -18.29 1.94
CA GLU A 41 -9.85 -18.60 0.55
C GLU A 41 -8.66 -18.35 -0.39
N ALA A 42 -8.00 -17.21 -0.24
CA ALA A 42 -6.86 -16.80 -1.07
C ALA A 42 -5.67 -17.75 -0.93
N GLU A 43 -5.39 -18.24 0.28
CA GLU A 43 -4.36 -19.27 0.52
C GLU A 43 -4.59 -20.54 -0.29
N ARG A 44 -5.85 -20.93 -0.49
CA ARG A 44 -6.24 -22.12 -1.25
C ARG A 44 -6.27 -21.88 -2.75
N THR A 45 -6.73 -20.71 -3.20
CA THR A 45 -7.01 -20.43 -4.62
C THR A 45 -5.90 -19.70 -5.33
N LYS A 46 -5.03 -18.98 -4.60
CA LYS A 46 -3.92 -18.17 -5.12
C LYS A 46 -4.33 -17.25 -6.28
N PRO A 47 -5.39 -16.43 -6.14
CA PRO A 47 -5.93 -15.65 -7.26
C PRO A 47 -4.97 -14.59 -7.82
N LEU A 48 -3.93 -14.22 -7.06
CA LEU A 48 -2.93 -13.23 -7.46
C LEU A 48 -1.56 -13.87 -7.76
N ALA A 49 -1.51 -15.17 -8.00
CA ALA A 49 -0.26 -15.85 -8.34
C ALA A 49 0.41 -15.22 -9.57
N GLY A 50 1.68 -14.85 -9.44
CA GLY A 50 2.46 -14.19 -10.49
C GLY A 50 2.21 -12.69 -10.63
N MET A 51 1.34 -12.10 -9.82
CA MET A 51 1.14 -10.65 -9.77
C MET A 51 2.18 -9.99 -8.86
N ARG A 52 2.62 -8.80 -9.25
CA ARG A 52 3.46 -7.91 -8.44
C ARG A 52 2.64 -6.68 -8.07
N VAL A 53 2.41 -6.50 -6.78
CA VAL A 53 1.54 -5.44 -6.25
C VAL A 53 2.39 -4.36 -5.59
N ALA A 54 2.38 -3.14 -6.13
CA ALA A 54 2.92 -1.96 -5.49
C ALA A 54 1.83 -1.25 -4.69
N GLY A 55 2.04 -1.07 -3.38
CA GLY A 55 1.14 -0.37 -2.49
C GLY A 55 1.70 0.97 -2.02
N CYS A 56 0.87 2.01 -2.05
CA CYS A 56 1.12 3.29 -1.42
C CYS A 56 -0.08 3.63 -0.54
N LEU A 57 -0.15 3.00 0.63
CA LEU A 57 -1.19 3.20 1.64
C LEU A 57 -0.56 3.45 3.00
N HIS A 58 -1.34 4.01 3.94
CA HIS A 58 -0.90 4.20 5.33
C HIS A 58 -0.34 2.89 5.91
N VAL A 59 0.91 2.92 6.40
CA VAL A 59 1.53 1.75 7.03
C VAL A 59 1.06 1.66 8.47
N THR A 60 -0.09 1.00 8.65
CA THR A 60 -0.75 0.77 9.94
C THR A 60 -0.91 -0.74 10.20
N LYS A 61 -1.29 -1.09 11.41
CA LYS A 61 -1.53 -2.49 11.77
C LYS A 61 -2.62 -3.16 10.93
N GLU A 62 -3.64 -2.40 10.50
CA GLU A 62 -4.70 -2.87 9.62
C GLU A 62 -4.17 -3.14 8.20
N THR A 63 -3.36 -2.22 7.68
CA THR A 63 -2.71 -2.40 6.38
C THR A 63 -1.75 -3.59 6.38
N ALA A 64 -1.07 -3.86 7.49
CA ALA A 64 -0.23 -5.05 7.61
C ALA A 64 -1.04 -6.35 7.44
N VAL A 65 -2.26 -6.43 8.00
CA VAL A 65 -3.17 -7.58 7.78
C VAL A 65 -3.62 -7.68 6.31
N LEU A 66 -3.81 -6.54 5.63
CA LEU A 66 -4.11 -6.52 4.19
C LEU A 66 -2.91 -7.04 3.39
N VAL A 67 -1.68 -6.58 3.69
CA VAL A 67 -0.43 -7.05 3.04
C VAL A 67 -0.30 -8.57 3.17
N GLU A 68 -0.48 -9.13 4.38
CA GLU A 68 -0.49 -10.59 4.59
C GLU A 68 -1.55 -11.29 3.73
N THR A 69 -2.74 -10.70 3.60
CA THR A 69 -3.85 -11.28 2.83
C THR A 69 -3.53 -11.30 1.34
N ILE A 70 -2.94 -10.23 0.80
CA ILE A 70 -2.53 -10.15 -0.61
C ILE A 70 -1.37 -11.11 -0.88
N ALA A 71 -0.41 -11.22 0.03
CA ALA A 71 0.68 -12.21 -0.06
C ALA A 71 0.13 -13.65 -0.02
N ALA A 72 -0.83 -13.92 0.86
CA ALA A 72 -1.52 -15.21 0.92
C ALA A 72 -2.24 -15.54 -0.39
N ALA A 73 -2.72 -14.54 -1.14
CA ALA A 73 -3.28 -14.70 -2.47
C ALA A 73 -2.25 -15.04 -3.55
N GLY A 74 -0.96 -15.04 -3.23
CA GLY A 74 0.13 -15.44 -4.12
C GLY A 74 0.82 -14.29 -4.84
N ALA A 75 0.54 -13.03 -4.49
CA ALA A 75 1.23 -11.88 -5.03
C ALA A 75 2.59 -11.67 -4.36
N GLU A 76 3.54 -11.15 -5.12
CA GLU A 76 4.71 -10.46 -4.59
C GLU A 76 4.35 -9.01 -4.29
N LEU A 77 4.96 -8.41 -3.26
CA LEU A 77 4.56 -7.09 -2.73
C LEU A 77 5.75 -6.16 -2.55
N SER A 78 5.53 -4.88 -2.85
CA SER A 78 6.39 -3.79 -2.42
C SER A 78 5.53 -2.61 -1.95
N TRP A 79 5.89 -1.98 -0.82
CA TRP A 79 5.01 -1.07 -0.11
C TRP A 79 5.68 0.21 0.35
N SER A 80 4.98 1.34 0.22
CA SER A 80 5.35 2.63 0.79
C SER A 80 4.16 3.26 1.54
N GLY A 81 4.44 4.23 2.41
CA GLY A 81 3.38 5.04 3.01
C GLY A 81 2.85 6.08 2.03
N CYS A 82 1.57 6.41 2.11
CA CYS A 82 0.93 7.46 1.32
C CYS A 82 0.94 8.85 2.01
N ASN A 83 1.49 8.92 3.21
CA ASN A 83 1.60 10.17 3.96
C ASN A 83 2.85 10.15 4.84
N PRO A 84 3.70 11.19 4.80
CA PRO A 84 4.96 11.25 5.56
C PRO A 84 4.82 11.10 7.08
N LEU A 85 3.64 11.38 7.64
CA LEU A 85 3.40 11.43 9.08
C LEU A 85 2.55 10.27 9.63
N SER A 86 2.08 9.35 8.76
CA SER A 86 1.10 8.34 9.18
C SER A 86 1.67 6.96 9.47
N THR A 87 2.91 6.69 9.06
CA THR A 87 3.54 5.38 9.27
C THR A 87 3.67 5.07 10.76
N GLN A 88 3.26 3.87 11.14
CA GLN A 88 3.53 3.27 12.44
C GLN A 88 4.88 2.53 12.33
N ASP A 89 5.92 3.08 12.93
CA ASP A 89 7.30 2.59 12.74
C ASP A 89 7.49 1.15 13.23
N ASP A 90 6.80 0.77 14.28
CA ASP A 90 6.78 -0.60 14.80
C ASP A 90 6.14 -1.60 13.81
N VAL A 91 5.09 -1.18 13.11
CA VAL A 91 4.44 -1.99 12.06
C VAL A 91 5.33 -2.08 10.81
N ALA A 92 5.97 -0.99 10.40
CA ALA A 92 6.93 -1.00 9.29
C ALA A 92 8.11 -1.95 9.61
N ALA A 93 8.63 -1.90 10.85
CA ALA A 93 9.67 -2.80 11.34
C ALA A 93 9.23 -4.28 11.29
N TRP A 94 8.00 -4.57 11.70
CA TRP A 94 7.45 -5.92 11.64
C TRP A 94 7.34 -6.42 10.21
N LEU A 95 6.80 -5.60 9.27
CA LEU A 95 6.72 -5.96 7.85
C LEU A 95 8.11 -6.28 7.27
N ALA A 96 9.12 -5.47 7.57
CA ALA A 96 10.51 -5.71 7.14
C ALA A 96 11.05 -7.03 7.69
N ARG A 97 10.82 -7.32 8.98
CA ARG A 97 11.26 -8.57 9.62
C ARG A 97 10.59 -9.81 9.06
N GLU A 98 9.29 -9.72 8.70
CA GLU A 98 8.55 -10.81 8.06
C GLU A 98 8.93 -11.02 6.58
N GLY A 99 9.86 -10.20 6.04
CA GLY A 99 10.38 -10.33 4.68
C GLY A 99 9.55 -9.63 3.62
N TYR A 100 8.63 -8.75 4.00
CA TYR A 100 7.92 -7.90 3.04
C TYR A 100 8.79 -6.72 2.62
N SER A 101 8.76 -6.38 1.33
CA SER A 101 9.40 -5.14 0.86
C SER A 101 8.61 -3.93 1.36
N VAL A 102 9.25 -3.09 2.20
CA VAL A 102 8.62 -1.90 2.78
C VAL A 102 9.60 -0.74 2.89
N TYR A 103 9.18 0.41 2.39
CA TYR A 103 9.93 1.67 2.40
C TYR A 103 9.06 2.73 3.08
N ALA A 104 9.10 2.80 4.41
CA ALA A 104 8.24 3.72 5.16
C ALA A 104 8.77 3.99 6.57
N TRP A 105 8.67 5.24 7.02
CA TRP A 105 8.92 5.67 8.40
C TRP A 105 8.15 6.95 8.71
N HIS A 106 7.90 7.21 9.98
CA HIS A 106 7.25 8.44 10.42
C HIS A 106 8.19 9.63 10.31
N GLY A 107 7.68 10.76 9.81
CA GLY A 107 8.44 12.01 9.72
C GLY A 107 9.35 12.09 8.49
N GLN A 108 8.94 11.49 7.39
CA GLN A 108 9.63 11.62 6.10
C GLN A 108 9.65 13.08 5.62
N SER A 109 10.74 13.50 5.01
CA SER A 109 10.75 14.69 4.15
C SER A 109 9.97 14.40 2.85
N VAL A 110 9.68 15.43 2.08
CA VAL A 110 9.04 15.27 0.76
C VAL A 110 9.92 14.45 -0.18
N ASP A 111 11.22 14.66 -0.14
CA ASP A 111 12.18 13.92 -0.97
C ASP A 111 12.24 12.44 -0.56
N ASP A 112 12.25 12.15 0.74
CA ASP A 112 12.20 10.78 1.27
C ASP A 112 10.90 10.08 0.88
N PHE A 113 9.78 10.78 0.95
CA PHE A 113 8.47 10.26 0.57
C PHE A 113 8.45 9.79 -0.89
N TYR A 114 8.88 10.64 -1.83
CA TYR A 114 8.96 10.24 -3.24
C TYR A 114 10.04 9.20 -3.51
N TRP A 115 11.15 9.23 -2.78
CA TRP A 115 12.15 8.17 -2.85
C TRP A 115 11.56 6.80 -2.46
N CYS A 116 10.72 6.73 -1.43
CA CYS A 116 10.05 5.49 -1.02
C CYS A 116 9.09 4.97 -2.10
N ILE A 117 8.32 5.86 -2.74
CA ILE A 117 7.46 5.50 -3.87
C ILE A 117 8.30 4.98 -5.04
N ASP A 118 9.41 5.65 -5.37
CA ASP A 118 10.31 5.22 -6.43
C ASP A 118 10.89 3.83 -6.14
N LYS A 119 11.31 3.56 -4.90
CA LYS A 119 11.78 2.23 -4.48
C LYS A 119 10.70 1.16 -4.61
N THR A 120 9.48 1.49 -4.27
CA THR A 120 8.33 0.61 -4.44
C THR A 120 8.09 0.28 -5.93
N LEU A 121 8.31 1.24 -6.83
CA LEU A 121 8.15 1.07 -8.28
C LEU A 121 9.31 0.31 -8.96
N GLU A 122 10.54 0.34 -8.42
CA GLU A 122 11.67 -0.45 -8.94
C GLU A 122 11.36 -1.95 -9.02
N PHE A 123 10.41 -2.41 -8.24
CA PHE A 123 9.84 -3.75 -8.25
C PHE A 123 9.09 -4.10 -9.55
N LYS A 124 8.79 -3.12 -10.43
CA LYS A 124 8.06 -3.25 -11.71
C LYS A 124 6.67 -3.86 -11.52
N PRO A 125 5.77 -3.18 -10.85
CA PRO A 125 4.46 -3.72 -10.48
C PRO A 125 3.60 -4.05 -11.70
N THR A 126 2.71 -5.04 -11.53
CA THR A 126 1.61 -5.34 -12.46
C THR A 126 0.28 -4.80 -11.96
N LEU A 127 0.16 -4.52 -10.68
CA LEU A 127 -1.00 -3.91 -10.04
C LEU A 127 -0.55 -2.81 -9.07
N THR A 128 -1.38 -1.75 -8.93
CA THR A 128 -1.15 -0.67 -7.97
C THR A 128 -2.31 -0.54 -6.98
N LEU A 129 -1.99 -0.33 -5.70
CA LEU A 129 -2.94 0.07 -4.67
C LEU A 129 -2.49 1.43 -4.14
N ASP A 130 -3.34 2.46 -4.23
CA ASP A 130 -2.96 3.82 -3.88
C ASP A 130 -4.00 4.50 -2.99
N ASP A 131 -3.54 5.47 -2.22
CA ASP A 131 -4.35 6.34 -1.37
C ASP A 131 -3.87 7.77 -1.56
N GLY A 132 -4.60 8.54 -2.38
CA GLY A 132 -4.26 9.90 -2.80
C GLY A 132 -3.68 10.01 -4.21
N ALA A 133 -3.49 8.89 -4.90
CA ALA A 133 -2.99 8.79 -6.27
C ALA A 133 -1.53 9.25 -6.48
N ASP A 134 -0.70 9.32 -5.43
CA ASP A 134 0.69 9.79 -5.60
C ASP A 134 1.57 8.75 -6.32
N LEU A 135 1.41 7.47 -6.03
CA LEU A 135 2.09 6.39 -6.75
C LEU A 135 1.61 6.31 -8.20
N ILE A 136 0.29 6.36 -8.43
CA ILE A 136 -0.30 6.30 -9.78
C ILE A 136 0.16 7.49 -10.61
N VAL A 137 0.12 8.71 -10.07
CA VAL A 137 0.60 9.92 -10.77
C VAL A 137 2.10 9.79 -11.07
N ARG A 138 2.89 9.26 -10.16
CA ARG A 138 4.32 9.02 -10.37
C ARG A 138 4.57 8.07 -11.55
N VAL A 139 3.80 7.01 -11.67
CA VAL A 139 3.84 6.06 -12.81
C VAL A 139 3.41 6.70 -14.13
N HIS A 140 2.55 7.71 -14.10
CA HIS A 140 2.11 8.41 -15.32
C HIS A 140 3.05 9.57 -15.71
N GLY A 141 3.90 10.03 -14.79
CA GLY A 141 4.84 11.14 -14.97
C GLY A 141 6.30 10.68 -14.95
N GLU A 142 6.98 10.93 -13.84
CA GLU A 142 8.43 10.77 -13.68
C GLU A 142 8.93 9.33 -13.79
N ARG A 143 8.05 8.34 -13.57
CA ARG A 143 8.35 6.91 -13.66
C ARG A 143 7.52 6.21 -14.74
N SER A 144 7.30 6.90 -15.85
CA SER A 144 6.44 6.40 -16.94
C SER A 144 6.96 5.11 -17.62
N GLU A 145 8.21 4.76 -17.39
CA GLU A 145 8.81 3.49 -17.84
C GLU A 145 8.15 2.24 -17.22
N TYR A 146 7.43 2.40 -16.11
CA TYR A 146 6.73 1.28 -15.46
C TYR A 146 5.27 1.13 -15.92
N ALA A 147 4.68 2.17 -16.54
CA ALA A 147 3.26 2.21 -16.86
C ALA A 147 2.78 1.06 -17.76
N ASP A 148 3.58 0.68 -18.76
CA ASP A 148 3.22 -0.35 -19.74
C ASP A 148 3.12 -1.75 -19.11
N GLY A 149 3.74 -1.96 -17.95
CA GLY A 149 3.68 -3.21 -17.18
C GLY A 149 2.47 -3.33 -16.26
N VAL A 150 1.77 -2.21 -15.99
CA VAL A 150 0.66 -2.17 -15.05
C VAL A 150 -0.65 -2.54 -15.75
N LEU A 151 -1.32 -3.58 -15.25
CA LEU A 151 -2.60 -4.06 -15.76
C LEU A 151 -3.79 -3.27 -15.21
N GLY A 152 -3.66 -2.69 -14.03
CA GLY A 152 -4.69 -1.92 -13.36
C GLY A 152 -4.31 -1.52 -11.95
N GLY A 153 -5.20 -0.74 -11.31
CA GLY A 153 -5.00 -0.29 -9.94
C GLY A 153 -6.28 -0.09 -9.16
N THR A 154 -6.12 0.25 -7.90
CA THR A 154 -7.22 0.71 -7.01
C THR A 154 -6.82 2.02 -6.34
N GLU A 155 -7.82 2.87 -6.08
CA GLU A 155 -7.67 4.12 -5.35
C GLU A 155 -8.62 4.18 -4.16
N GLU A 156 -8.05 4.44 -2.99
CA GLU A 156 -8.75 4.36 -1.71
C GLU A 156 -9.54 5.63 -1.36
N THR A 157 -9.09 6.82 -1.82
CA THR A 157 -9.56 8.07 -1.22
C THR A 157 -10.17 9.06 -2.23
N THR A 158 -11.06 9.92 -1.74
CA THR A 158 -11.82 10.90 -2.55
C THR A 158 -10.91 11.82 -3.35
N THR A 159 -9.84 12.36 -2.73
CA THR A 159 -8.91 13.26 -3.41
C THR A 159 -8.15 12.57 -4.54
N GLY A 160 -7.74 11.32 -4.34
CA GLY A 160 -7.09 10.51 -5.37
C GLY A 160 -8.06 10.19 -6.51
N VAL A 161 -9.29 9.77 -6.22
CA VAL A 161 -10.32 9.52 -7.25
C VAL A 161 -10.59 10.78 -8.10
N HIS A 162 -10.62 11.97 -7.48
CA HIS A 162 -10.78 13.23 -8.23
C HIS A 162 -9.59 13.48 -9.17
N ARG A 163 -8.35 13.26 -8.73
CA ARG A 163 -7.15 13.36 -9.57
C ARG A 163 -7.21 12.39 -10.75
N LEU A 164 -7.56 11.12 -10.50
CA LEU A 164 -7.63 10.09 -11.54
C LEU A 164 -8.76 10.35 -12.55
N ARG A 165 -9.92 10.87 -12.11
CA ARG A 165 -11.00 11.29 -13.01
C ARG A 165 -10.56 12.45 -13.93
N ALA A 166 -9.79 13.40 -13.39
CA ALA A 166 -9.23 14.50 -14.21
C ALA A 166 -8.23 13.95 -15.24
N MET A 167 -7.35 13.03 -14.86
CA MET A 167 -6.42 12.36 -15.79
C MET A 167 -7.15 11.57 -16.85
N ALA A 168 -8.20 10.82 -16.49
CA ALA A 168 -9.02 10.09 -17.44
C ALA A 168 -9.73 11.01 -18.45
N ALA A 169 -10.27 12.14 -17.98
CA ALA A 169 -10.91 13.13 -18.84
C ALA A 169 -9.91 13.81 -19.81
N ALA A 170 -8.65 13.97 -19.39
CA ALA A 170 -7.56 14.47 -20.24
C ALA A 170 -7.02 13.43 -21.23
N GLY A 171 -7.35 12.15 -21.05
CA GLY A 171 -6.79 11.05 -21.85
C GLY A 171 -5.40 10.60 -21.39
N ASP A 172 -4.96 11.02 -20.20
CA ASP A 172 -3.63 10.74 -19.67
C ASP A 172 -3.56 9.44 -18.86
N LEU A 173 -4.71 8.91 -18.41
CA LEU A 173 -4.77 7.67 -17.61
C LEU A 173 -4.50 6.44 -18.50
N LYS A 174 -3.37 5.78 -18.31
CA LYS A 174 -2.86 4.71 -19.17
C LYS A 174 -3.44 3.32 -18.89
N TYR A 175 -3.95 3.10 -17.66
CA TYR A 175 -4.53 1.83 -17.25
C TYR A 175 -5.78 2.04 -16.37
N PRO A 176 -6.69 1.05 -16.28
CA PRO A 176 -7.91 1.18 -15.49
C PRO A 176 -7.60 1.22 -14.00
N VAL A 177 -8.32 2.10 -13.26
CA VAL A 177 -8.23 2.19 -11.80
C VAL A 177 -9.64 2.08 -11.21
N ILE A 178 -9.81 1.17 -10.25
CA ILE A 178 -11.05 0.98 -9.53
C ILE A 178 -11.09 1.95 -8.35
N ALA A 179 -12.14 2.78 -8.28
CA ALA A 179 -12.38 3.66 -7.15
C ALA A 179 -12.97 2.87 -5.98
N VAL A 180 -12.12 2.30 -5.12
CA VAL A 180 -12.55 1.62 -3.88
C VAL A 180 -13.26 2.62 -2.94
N ASN A 181 -12.85 3.90 -3.00
CA ASN A 181 -13.53 4.99 -2.30
C ASN A 181 -15.06 5.04 -2.53
N ASP A 182 -15.52 4.60 -3.70
CA ASP A 182 -16.94 4.65 -4.09
C ASP A 182 -17.70 3.36 -3.72
N ALA A 183 -17.06 2.42 -3.01
CA ALA A 183 -17.73 1.21 -2.53
C ALA A 183 -18.83 1.55 -1.49
N VAL A 184 -19.97 0.87 -1.60
CA VAL A 184 -21.11 1.06 -0.67
C VAL A 184 -20.69 0.85 0.78
N THR A 185 -19.87 -0.18 1.04
CA THR A 185 -19.35 -0.46 2.39
C THR A 185 -18.52 0.69 2.95
N LYS A 186 -17.74 1.38 2.11
CA LYS A 186 -16.98 2.56 2.56
C LYS A 186 -17.91 3.74 2.89
N TRP A 187 -18.92 3.98 2.08
CA TRP A 187 -19.91 5.03 2.34
C TRP A 187 -20.72 4.77 3.60
N ASP A 188 -21.15 3.56 3.82
CA ASP A 188 -22.00 3.20 4.95
C ASP A 188 -21.25 3.13 6.28
N PHE A 189 -19.97 2.77 6.28
CA PHE A 189 -19.19 2.55 7.50
C PHE A 189 -18.12 3.61 7.73
N ASP A 190 -17.22 3.87 6.79
CA ASP A 190 -16.10 4.80 7.01
C ASP A 190 -16.54 6.26 6.95
N LEU A 191 -17.25 6.65 5.89
CA LEU A 191 -17.62 8.05 5.68
C LEU A 191 -18.76 8.49 6.58
N SER A 192 -19.62 7.58 7.03
CA SER A 192 -20.69 7.91 7.99
C SER A 192 -20.15 8.33 9.35
N LEU A 193 -18.97 7.81 9.75
CA LEU A 193 -18.32 8.14 11.03
C LEU A 193 -17.74 9.57 11.08
N ILE A 194 -17.49 10.18 9.93
CA ILE A 194 -16.99 11.58 9.85
C ILE A 194 -18.04 12.56 10.36
N HIS A 195 -19.32 12.21 10.31
CA HIS A 195 -20.44 13.05 10.70
C HIS A 195 -20.95 12.81 12.14
N ILE A 196 -20.32 11.92 12.88
CA ILE A 196 -20.62 11.63 14.29
C ILE A 196 -19.67 12.42 15.20
#